data_4a5ee80e0d3520e91d1e9fc3c0aa16e8
#
_entry.id   4a5ee80e0d3520e91d1e9fc3c0aa16e8
#
_cell.length_a   1.000
_cell.length_b   1.000
_cell.length_c   1.000
_cell.angle_alpha   90.00
_cell.angle_beta   90.00
_cell.angle_gamma   90.00
#
_symmetry.space_group_name_H-M   'P 1'
#
loop_
_entity.id
_entity.type
_entity.pdbx_description
1 polymer ?
#
loop_
_entity_poly.entity_id
_entity_poly.type
_entity_poly.pdbx_seq_one_letter_code
_entity_poly.pdbx_strand_id
1 'polypeptide(L)'
;MRVPEPNTKGGYRYEQRESHAVFDLEYIVNYVTPGYATAVYVSASGVERIRTTAESHRRIAIIEVMGRHSGYIALGSSYGRPDIILVPEHPLDIEHLVERVKHLYDLQKNVVIVCGEGIVDEQGRELGAETKTTDPAGNIALSGAAEALRHKLMMMIGDRYFQLYRRGNSREAIFTRKVGHTQRGGRPILFDRFYGAQLGAKAVELLIEGRNNAVSTLQYSSSKGFNVAGYDANRFRDRWGYIHARRMYPPFYDPKLMKPSRLGIDYLLPIFTDAVGDDDMEHIRRTLFAPGNLAQPYHSINTDVNKRIRYLEEAG
;
A
#
# COMPACT_ATOMS: atom_id res chain seq x y z
N MET A 1 13.77 -1.39 -17.41
CA MET A 1 14.41 -1.44 -16.10
C MET A 1 15.26 -0.19 -15.94
N ARG A 2 14.95 0.70 -15.00
CA ARG A 2 15.73 1.92 -14.78
C ARG A 2 16.88 1.60 -13.85
N VAL A 3 18.08 1.99 -14.24
CA VAL A 3 19.28 1.90 -13.42
C VAL A 3 19.37 3.17 -12.58
N PRO A 4 19.40 3.10 -11.25
CA PRO A 4 19.59 4.28 -10.42
C PRO A 4 21.01 4.81 -10.53
N GLU A 5 21.19 6.14 -10.64
CA GLU A 5 22.49 6.80 -10.51
C GLU A 5 22.63 7.41 -9.11
N PRO A 6 23.78 7.23 -8.44
CA PRO A 6 24.03 7.87 -7.15
C PRO A 6 24.12 9.39 -7.35
N ASN A 7 23.44 10.15 -6.52
CA ASN A 7 23.61 11.59 -6.46
C ASN A 7 24.59 11.95 -5.33
N THR A 8 25.19 13.14 -5.40
CA THR A 8 26.18 13.66 -4.45
C THR A 8 25.65 13.83 -3.00
N LYS A 9 24.38 13.53 -2.73
CA LYS A 9 23.74 13.61 -1.41
C LYS A 9 23.24 12.25 -0.89
N GLY A 10 23.76 11.12 -1.41
CA GLY A 10 23.40 9.77 -0.95
C GLY A 10 22.01 9.29 -1.41
N GLY A 11 21.36 9.98 -2.33
CA GLY A 11 20.12 9.55 -2.98
C GLY A 11 20.38 9.02 -4.39
N TYR A 12 19.40 8.36 -4.98
CA TYR A 12 19.47 7.85 -6.34
C TYR A 12 18.57 8.66 -7.26
N ARG A 13 19.10 9.08 -8.42
CA ARG A 13 18.29 9.59 -9.54
C ARG A 13 17.94 8.42 -10.45
N TYR A 14 16.67 8.29 -10.77
CA TYR A 14 16.22 7.40 -11.83
C TYR A 14 16.19 8.20 -13.14
N GLU A 15 17.09 7.91 -14.07
CA GLU A 15 16.93 8.44 -15.42
C GLU A 15 15.71 7.82 -16.08
N GLN A 16 14.81 8.67 -16.52
CA GLN A 16 13.74 8.26 -17.44
C GLN A 16 14.35 8.10 -18.82
N ARG A 17 14.79 6.89 -19.16
CA ARG A 17 14.82 6.55 -20.58
C ARG A 17 13.38 6.33 -21.02
N GLU A 18 12.90 7.20 -21.89
CA GLU A 18 11.66 6.98 -22.64
C GLU A 18 11.86 5.75 -23.54
N SER A 19 11.67 4.58 -22.97
CA SER A 19 11.42 3.41 -23.78
C SER A 19 9.90 3.33 -23.94
N HIS A 20 9.41 3.43 -25.16
CA HIS A 20 8.02 3.17 -25.54
C HIS A 20 7.62 1.67 -25.33
N ALA A 21 8.39 0.92 -24.57
CA ALA A 21 8.03 -0.44 -24.18
C ALA A 21 6.89 -0.37 -23.17
N VAL A 22 5.75 -0.92 -23.52
CA VAL A 22 4.62 -1.17 -22.64
C VAL A 22 5.14 -1.96 -21.43
N PHE A 23 4.93 -1.43 -20.23
CA PHE A 23 5.29 -2.13 -19.00
C PHE A 23 4.34 -3.32 -18.85
N ASP A 24 4.90 -4.52 -18.95
CA ASP A 24 4.15 -5.76 -18.82
C ASP A 24 4.30 -6.31 -17.39
N LEU A 25 3.19 -6.44 -16.69
CA LEU A 25 3.13 -6.97 -15.33
C LEU A 25 3.61 -8.42 -15.22
N GLU A 26 3.48 -9.20 -16.30
CA GLU A 26 3.91 -10.61 -16.33
C GLU A 26 5.45 -10.76 -16.34
N TYR A 27 6.19 -9.71 -16.67
CA TYR A 27 7.66 -9.71 -16.60
C TYR A 27 8.24 -9.25 -15.27
N ILE A 28 7.41 -9.07 -14.25
CA ILE A 28 7.91 -8.77 -12.90
C ILE A 28 8.58 -10.01 -12.32
N VAL A 29 9.89 -9.94 -12.14
CA VAL A 29 10.72 -11.07 -11.66
C VAL A 29 10.31 -11.55 -10.28
N ASN A 30 9.91 -10.65 -9.39
CA ASN A 30 9.33 -10.98 -8.09
C ASN A 30 8.09 -10.11 -7.90
N TYR A 31 6.92 -10.69 -8.11
CA TYR A 31 5.64 -9.96 -8.10
C TYR A 31 5.32 -9.44 -6.71
N VAL A 32 5.32 -10.33 -5.73
CA VAL A 32 5.16 -10.01 -4.30
C VAL A 32 6.19 -10.74 -3.46
N THR A 33 6.54 -10.16 -2.31
CA THR A 33 7.37 -10.82 -1.31
C THR A 33 6.50 -11.53 -0.27
N PRO A 34 6.93 -12.65 0.34
CA PRO A 34 6.21 -13.26 1.46
C PRO A 34 5.91 -12.26 2.58
N GLY A 35 4.71 -12.29 3.11
CA GLY A 35 4.21 -11.37 4.12
C GLY A 35 3.56 -10.10 3.57
N TYR A 36 3.71 -9.79 2.28
CA TYR A 36 3.09 -8.59 1.69
C TYR A 36 1.56 -8.70 1.67
N ALA A 37 1.01 -9.82 1.23
CA ALA A 37 -0.43 -10.03 1.18
C ALA A 37 -1.06 -9.98 2.59
N THR A 38 -0.39 -10.54 3.59
CA THR A 38 -0.79 -10.39 5.01
C THR A 38 -0.78 -8.94 5.47
N ALA A 39 0.28 -8.19 5.13
CA ALA A 39 0.38 -6.79 5.50
C ALA A 39 -0.72 -5.94 4.85
N VAL A 40 -1.06 -6.22 3.60
CA VAL A 40 -2.19 -5.59 2.88
C VAL A 40 -3.51 -5.93 3.57
N TYR A 41 -3.76 -7.21 3.88
CA TYR A 41 -4.98 -7.66 4.56
C TYR A 41 -5.18 -6.95 5.90
N VAL A 42 -4.16 -6.92 6.75
CA VAL A 42 -4.23 -6.28 8.07
C VAL A 42 -4.43 -4.76 7.93
N SER A 43 -3.70 -4.12 7.01
CA SER A 43 -3.83 -2.68 6.78
C SER A 43 -5.22 -2.31 6.25
N ALA A 44 -5.72 -3.05 5.27
CA ALA A 44 -7.03 -2.83 4.68
C ALA A 44 -8.17 -3.05 5.70
N SER A 45 -8.08 -4.11 6.51
CA SER A 45 -9.02 -4.35 7.62
C SER A 45 -9.00 -3.20 8.64
N GLY A 46 -7.83 -2.63 8.91
CA GLY A 46 -7.68 -1.44 9.74
C GLY A 46 -8.39 -0.23 9.13
N VAL A 47 -8.23 -0.01 7.82
CA VAL A 47 -8.90 1.07 7.08
C VAL A 47 -10.41 0.94 7.16
N GLU A 48 -10.98 -0.23 6.89
CA GLU A 48 -12.43 -0.46 6.93
C GLU A 48 -13.03 -0.20 8.31
N ARG A 49 -12.37 -0.66 9.38
CA ARG A 49 -12.81 -0.44 10.77
C ARG A 49 -12.77 1.05 11.14
N ILE A 50 -11.76 1.76 10.69
CA ILE A 50 -11.64 3.21 10.94
C ILE A 50 -12.61 4.00 10.09
N ARG A 51 -12.91 3.55 8.87
CA ARG A 51 -13.92 4.18 8.01
C ARG A 51 -15.27 4.27 8.71
N THR A 52 -15.78 3.18 9.27
CA THR A 52 -17.08 3.19 9.97
C THR A 52 -17.10 4.18 11.14
N THR A 53 -15.99 4.32 11.85
CA THR A 53 -15.85 5.32 12.92
C THR A 53 -15.77 6.74 12.35
N ALA A 54 -15.03 6.96 11.28
CA ALA A 54 -14.94 8.26 10.61
C ALA A 54 -16.30 8.72 10.06
N GLU A 55 -17.06 7.80 9.47
CA GLU A 55 -18.43 8.06 8.97
C GLU A 55 -19.39 8.43 10.07
N SER A 56 -19.51 7.60 11.13
CA SER A 56 -20.45 7.82 12.22
C SER A 56 -20.17 9.12 12.98
N HIS A 57 -18.91 9.50 13.15
CA HIS A 57 -18.51 10.72 13.82
C HIS A 57 -18.25 11.89 12.85
N ARG A 58 -18.37 11.68 11.54
CA ARG A 58 -18.11 12.69 10.50
C ARG A 58 -16.73 13.33 10.68
N ARG A 59 -15.68 12.51 10.67
CA ARG A 59 -14.30 12.92 10.93
C ARG A 59 -13.37 12.63 9.75
N ILE A 60 -12.23 13.29 9.78
CA ILE A 60 -11.09 12.96 8.93
C ILE A 60 -10.18 12.01 9.72
N ALA A 61 -9.95 10.83 9.20
CA ALA A 61 -9.04 9.83 9.77
C ALA A 61 -7.77 9.75 8.95
N ILE A 62 -6.61 9.78 9.61
CA ILE A 62 -5.31 9.57 8.99
C ILE A 62 -4.71 8.29 9.54
N ILE A 63 -4.46 7.32 8.67
CA ILE A 63 -3.98 5.99 9.03
C ILE A 63 -2.54 5.81 8.54
N GLU A 64 -1.60 5.65 9.47
CA GLU A 64 -0.21 5.40 9.17
C GLU A 64 0.05 3.91 9.01
N VAL A 65 0.64 3.52 7.87
CA VAL A 65 1.08 2.16 7.57
C VAL A 65 2.59 2.11 7.41
N MET A 66 3.19 0.96 7.73
CA MET A 66 4.62 0.75 7.52
C MET A 66 4.95 0.66 6.02
N GLY A 67 6.21 0.79 5.70
CA GLY A 67 6.73 0.67 4.33
C GLY A 67 8.04 1.43 4.15
N ARG A 68 8.45 2.20 5.14
CA ARG A 68 9.64 3.06 5.13
C ARG A 68 9.64 3.93 3.84
N HIS A 69 10.51 3.61 2.89
CA HIS A 69 10.65 4.35 1.63
C HIS A 69 9.91 3.68 0.45
N SER A 70 9.00 2.73 0.73
CA SER A 70 8.26 1.98 -0.29
C SER A 70 6.75 2.06 -0.04
N GLY A 71 6.02 2.59 -0.99
CA GLY A 71 4.58 2.82 -0.94
C GLY A 71 3.72 1.58 -1.22
N TYR A 72 4.30 0.39 -1.44
CA TYR A 72 3.52 -0.80 -1.79
C TYR A 72 2.43 -1.14 -0.77
N ILE A 73 2.70 -1.05 0.54
CA ILE A 73 1.69 -1.37 1.56
C ILE A 73 0.60 -0.29 1.60
N ALA A 74 0.99 0.99 1.50
CA ALA A 74 0.02 2.07 1.41
C ALA A 74 -0.87 1.90 0.16
N LEU A 75 -0.28 1.57 -1.00
CA LEU A 75 -1.02 1.32 -2.23
C LEU A 75 -1.95 0.10 -2.09
N GLY A 76 -1.46 -1.01 -1.53
CA GLY A 76 -2.25 -2.23 -1.28
C GLY A 76 -3.40 -2.01 -0.30
N SER A 77 -3.26 -1.05 0.62
CA SER A 77 -4.34 -0.66 1.55
C SER A 77 -5.59 -0.13 0.83
N SER A 78 -5.50 0.12 -0.49
CA SER A 78 -6.66 0.44 -1.34
C SER A 78 -7.75 -0.63 -1.31
N TYR A 79 -7.44 -1.88 -0.93
CA TYR A 79 -8.43 -2.92 -0.67
C TYR A 79 -9.46 -2.50 0.39
N GLY A 80 -9.05 -1.74 1.40
CA GLY A 80 -9.93 -1.16 2.43
C GLY A 80 -10.66 0.13 1.98
N ARG A 81 -10.48 0.57 0.74
CA ARG A 81 -11.15 1.74 0.13
C ARG A 81 -10.90 3.08 0.85
N PRO A 82 -9.66 3.47 1.15
CA PRO A 82 -9.39 4.82 1.62
C PRO A 82 -9.70 5.85 0.52
N ASP A 83 -10.00 7.08 0.93
CA ASP A 83 -10.31 8.16 -0.02
C ASP A 83 -9.05 8.75 -0.64
N ILE A 84 -7.95 8.75 0.12
CA ILE A 84 -6.65 9.30 -0.25
C ILE A 84 -5.55 8.33 0.20
N ILE A 85 -4.57 8.11 -0.65
CA ILE A 85 -3.37 7.32 -0.34
C ILE A 85 -2.15 8.19 -0.61
N LEU A 86 -1.26 8.31 0.37
CA LEU A 86 0.00 9.04 0.26
C LEU A 86 1.17 8.07 0.34
N VAL A 87 2.08 8.15 -0.63
CA VAL A 87 3.20 7.22 -0.79
C VAL A 87 4.55 7.94 -0.72
N PRO A 88 5.61 7.29 -0.20
CA PRO A 88 6.93 7.93 -0.06
C PRO A 88 7.59 8.33 -1.38
N GLU A 89 7.23 7.67 -2.48
CA GLU A 89 7.84 7.90 -3.79
C GLU A 89 7.41 9.22 -4.45
N HIS A 90 6.34 9.83 -3.95
CA HIS A 90 5.84 11.11 -4.44
C HIS A 90 5.86 12.16 -3.33
N PRO A 91 6.60 13.25 -3.49
CA PRO A 91 6.56 14.37 -2.55
C PRO A 91 5.13 14.89 -2.37
N LEU A 92 4.78 15.18 -1.13
CA LEU A 92 3.45 15.65 -0.77
C LEU A 92 3.27 17.12 -1.13
N ASP A 93 2.39 17.41 -2.07
CA ASP A 93 1.79 18.72 -2.26
C ASP A 93 0.70 18.92 -1.22
N ILE A 94 1.00 19.68 -0.19
CA ILE A 94 0.10 19.87 0.94
C ILE A 94 -1.11 20.74 0.59
N GLU A 95 -0.96 21.70 -0.33
CA GLU A 95 -2.05 22.56 -0.76
C GLU A 95 -3.09 21.75 -1.55
N HIS A 96 -2.63 20.97 -2.51
CA HIS A 96 -3.48 20.05 -3.27
C HIS A 96 -4.17 19.04 -2.35
N LEU A 97 -3.48 18.50 -1.35
CA LEU A 97 -4.08 17.60 -0.35
C LEU A 97 -5.22 18.30 0.42
N VAL A 98 -4.99 19.53 0.88
CA VAL A 98 -6.01 20.31 1.61
C VAL A 98 -7.25 20.55 0.77
N GLU A 99 -7.08 20.94 -0.49
CA GLU A 99 -8.20 21.13 -1.43
C GLU A 99 -8.97 19.82 -1.63
N ARG A 100 -8.26 18.72 -1.86
CA ARG A 100 -8.87 17.41 -2.04
C ARG A 100 -9.63 16.94 -0.78
N VAL A 101 -9.05 17.12 0.39
CA VAL A 101 -9.69 16.78 1.68
C VAL A 101 -10.97 17.60 1.89
N LYS A 102 -10.94 18.92 1.64
CA LYS A 102 -12.12 19.77 1.75
C LYS A 102 -13.22 19.33 0.78
N HIS A 103 -12.86 19.12 -0.48
CA HIS A 103 -13.80 18.65 -1.50
C HIS A 103 -14.50 17.35 -1.07
N LEU A 104 -13.74 16.33 -0.66
CA LEU A 104 -14.29 15.05 -0.21
C LEU A 104 -15.12 15.21 1.07
N TYR A 105 -14.66 16.03 2.01
CA TYR A 105 -15.42 16.28 3.24
C TYR A 105 -16.72 17.01 2.98
N ASP A 106 -16.78 17.92 2.01
CA ASP A 106 -18.00 18.61 1.62
C ASP A 106 -19.01 17.65 1.02
N LEU A 107 -18.56 16.65 0.27
CA LEU A 107 -19.43 15.64 -0.34
C LEU A 107 -19.98 14.63 0.67
N GLN A 108 -19.11 13.99 1.45
CA GLN A 108 -19.46 12.81 2.26
C GLN A 108 -19.32 13.00 3.77
N LYS A 109 -18.84 14.17 4.23
CA LYS A 109 -18.67 14.55 5.65
C LYS A 109 -17.68 13.67 6.43
N ASN A 110 -16.89 12.88 5.76
CA ASN A 110 -15.78 12.13 6.33
C ASN A 110 -14.68 11.95 5.27
N VAL A 111 -13.45 11.72 5.68
CA VAL A 111 -12.34 11.39 4.77
C VAL A 111 -11.43 10.40 5.47
N VAL A 112 -11.02 9.35 4.76
CA VAL A 112 -10.03 8.39 5.23
C VAL A 112 -8.77 8.47 4.39
N ILE A 113 -7.68 8.88 5.01
CA ILE A 113 -6.36 9.03 4.40
C ILE A 113 -5.47 7.90 4.89
N VAL A 114 -4.84 7.17 3.99
CA VAL A 114 -3.74 6.26 4.31
C VAL A 114 -2.42 6.94 3.94
N CYS A 115 -1.46 6.93 4.82
CA CYS A 115 -0.12 7.43 4.53
C CYS A 115 0.95 6.40 4.90
N GLY A 116 1.98 6.26 4.07
CA GLY A 116 3.20 5.54 4.42
C GLY A 116 3.97 6.29 5.52
N GLU A 117 4.64 5.56 6.41
CA GLU A 117 5.44 6.17 7.49
C GLU A 117 6.61 7.05 7.01
N GLY A 118 7.05 6.87 5.77
CA GLY A 118 8.16 7.59 5.15
C GLY A 118 7.75 8.60 4.09
N ILE A 119 6.51 9.13 4.13
CA ILE A 119 6.11 10.21 3.22
C ILE A 119 6.96 11.44 3.41
N VAL A 120 7.26 12.14 2.31
CA VAL A 120 8.13 13.30 2.28
C VAL A 120 7.37 14.55 1.85
N ASP A 121 7.84 15.71 2.30
CA ASP A 121 7.38 17.01 1.81
C ASP A 121 7.99 17.34 0.44
N GLU A 122 7.62 18.49 -0.14
CA GLU A 122 8.13 18.97 -1.43
C GLU A 122 9.66 19.15 -1.45
N GLN A 123 10.28 19.37 -0.30
CA GLN A 123 11.72 19.47 -0.15
C GLN A 123 12.41 18.12 0.04
N GLY A 124 11.65 17.02 0.01
CA GLY A 124 12.16 15.66 0.21
C GLY A 124 12.49 15.31 1.66
N ARG A 125 11.99 16.07 2.64
CA ARG A 125 12.17 15.80 4.06
C ARG A 125 11.04 14.89 4.56
N GLU A 126 11.38 13.86 5.31
CA GLU A 126 10.40 12.94 5.89
C GLU A 126 9.50 13.65 6.91
N LEU A 127 8.20 13.49 6.77
CA LEU A 127 7.24 13.99 7.75
C LEU A 127 7.35 13.14 9.03
N GLY A 128 7.50 13.80 10.19
CA GLY A 128 7.60 13.11 11.49
C GLY A 128 8.99 12.63 11.88
N ALA A 129 10.03 12.90 11.06
CA ALA A 129 11.43 12.58 11.37
C ALA A 129 12.06 13.43 12.49
N GLU A 130 11.30 14.25 13.18
CA GLU A 130 11.81 15.13 14.25
C GLU A 130 12.30 14.38 15.48
N THR A 131 11.89 13.13 15.69
CA THR A 131 12.40 12.25 16.74
C THR A 131 13.43 11.29 16.15
N LYS A 132 14.71 11.68 16.20
CA LYS A 132 15.86 10.85 15.76
C LYS A 132 16.12 9.69 16.71
N THR A 133 15.18 8.78 16.87
CA THR A 133 15.42 7.50 17.54
C THR A 133 15.82 6.47 16.49
N THR A 134 16.85 5.70 16.76
CA THR A 134 17.26 4.57 15.91
C THR A 134 16.60 3.29 16.38
N ASP A 135 16.21 2.43 15.45
CA ASP A 135 15.80 1.08 15.75
C ASP A 135 17.02 0.22 16.16
N PRO A 136 16.81 -0.98 16.76
CA PRO A 136 17.92 -1.86 17.14
C PRO A 136 18.86 -2.28 15.99
N ALA A 137 18.43 -2.11 14.74
CA ALA A 137 19.22 -2.38 13.54
C ALA A 137 20.00 -1.13 13.04
N GLY A 138 19.96 -0.01 13.80
CA GLY A 138 20.70 1.21 13.49
C GLY A 138 20.03 2.12 12.45
N ASN A 139 18.80 1.81 12.02
CA ASN A 139 18.05 2.68 11.12
C ASN A 139 17.28 3.76 11.90
N ILE A 140 17.10 4.93 11.30
CA ILE A 140 16.20 5.96 11.87
C ILE A 140 14.80 5.36 12.01
N ALA A 141 14.26 5.41 13.22
CA ALA A 141 12.89 4.96 13.49
C ALA A 141 11.91 5.98 12.89
N LEU A 142 11.30 5.61 11.77
CA LEU A 142 10.25 6.41 11.15
C LEU A 142 8.94 6.21 11.92
N SER A 143 8.42 7.28 12.47
CA SER A 143 7.09 7.28 13.07
C SER A 143 6.57 8.70 13.22
N GLY A 144 5.25 8.84 13.22
CA GLY A 144 4.61 10.14 13.42
C GLY A 144 4.30 10.90 12.13
N ALA A 145 4.45 10.29 10.96
CA ALA A 145 4.05 10.90 9.69
C ALA A 145 2.56 11.31 9.70
N ALA A 146 1.67 10.44 10.21
CA ALA A 146 0.25 10.76 10.36
C ALA A 146 0.00 11.91 11.32
N GLU A 147 0.73 12.00 12.44
CA GLU A 147 0.56 13.09 13.38
C GLU A 147 1.09 14.43 12.85
N ALA A 148 2.25 14.40 12.17
CA ALA A 148 2.77 15.58 11.49
C ALA A 148 1.80 16.07 10.39
N LEU A 149 1.24 15.14 9.62
CA LEU A 149 0.23 15.45 8.61
C LEU A 149 -1.04 16.03 9.24
N ARG A 150 -1.50 15.45 10.34
CA ARG A 150 -2.62 15.97 11.12
C ARG A 150 -2.41 17.41 11.53
N HIS A 151 -1.25 17.74 12.10
CA HIS A 151 -0.93 19.11 12.48
C HIS A 151 -0.97 20.07 11.29
N LYS A 152 -0.38 19.69 10.15
CA LYS A 152 -0.43 20.51 8.93
C LYS A 152 -1.87 20.75 8.47
N LEU A 153 -2.68 19.68 8.39
CA LEU A 153 -4.10 19.80 7.99
C LEU A 153 -4.91 20.66 8.94
N MET A 154 -4.71 20.50 10.27
CA MET A 154 -5.38 21.35 11.28
C MET A 154 -5.08 22.84 11.08
N MET A 155 -3.81 23.19 10.85
CA MET A 155 -3.39 24.57 10.63
C MET A 155 -3.95 25.15 9.32
N MET A 156 -3.96 24.39 8.24
CA MET A 156 -4.33 24.88 6.92
C MET A 156 -5.85 24.88 6.68
N ILE A 157 -6.57 23.91 7.24
CA ILE A 157 -8.03 23.88 7.13
C ILE A 157 -8.66 24.85 8.10
N GLY A 158 -8.17 24.87 9.34
CA GLY A 158 -8.59 25.79 10.41
C GLY A 158 -9.93 25.42 11.06
N ASP A 159 -10.14 25.91 12.27
CA ASP A 159 -11.34 25.60 13.07
C ASP A 159 -12.63 26.14 12.44
N ARG A 160 -12.55 27.33 11.81
CA ARG A 160 -13.70 27.98 11.19
C ARG A 160 -14.37 27.10 10.15
N TYR A 161 -13.61 26.33 9.39
CA TYR A 161 -14.16 25.41 8.39
C TYR A 161 -15.04 24.34 9.05
N PHE A 162 -14.58 23.72 10.13
CA PHE A 162 -15.32 22.67 10.82
C PHE A 162 -16.54 23.20 11.57
N GLN A 163 -16.48 24.41 12.08
CA GLN A 163 -17.61 25.09 12.73
C GLN A 163 -18.81 25.28 11.78
N LEU A 164 -18.57 25.49 10.48
CA LEU A 164 -19.64 25.55 9.47
C LEU A 164 -20.46 24.24 9.42
N TYR A 165 -19.84 23.11 9.77
CA TYR A 165 -20.50 21.80 9.81
C TYR A 165 -20.94 21.41 11.22
N ARG A 166 -21.04 22.36 12.15
CA ARG A 166 -21.37 22.14 13.57
C ARG A 166 -20.43 21.16 14.24
N ARG A 167 -19.14 21.20 13.87
CA ARG A 167 -18.03 20.52 14.53
C ARG A 167 -17.32 21.50 15.45
N GLY A 168 -16.82 21.05 16.59
CA GLY A 168 -16.20 21.93 17.56
C GLY A 168 -14.98 22.66 17.00
N ASN A 169 -13.97 21.91 16.65
CA ASN A 169 -12.71 22.43 16.14
C ASN A 169 -11.98 21.38 15.27
N SER A 170 -10.90 21.80 14.61
CA SER A 170 -10.08 20.93 13.78
C SER A 170 -9.45 19.77 14.55
N ARG A 171 -9.10 19.97 15.83
CA ARG A 171 -8.51 18.95 16.69
C ARG A 171 -9.45 17.78 16.95
N GLU A 172 -10.73 18.04 17.10
CA GLU A 172 -11.77 17.02 17.28
C GLU A 172 -12.19 16.37 15.97
N ALA A 173 -12.12 17.13 14.86
CA ALA A 173 -12.52 16.68 13.55
C ALA A 173 -11.48 15.79 12.85
N ILE A 174 -10.18 15.90 13.22
CA ILE A 174 -9.09 15.15 12.59
C ILE A 174 -8.39 14.28 13.62
N PHE A 175 -8.32 12.97 13.37
CA PHE A 175 -7.62 12.04 14.25
C PHE A 175 -6.70 11.09 13.47
N THR A 176 -5.75 10.52 14.18
CA THR A 176 -4.77 9.59 13.62
C THR A 176 -4.94 8.18 14.17
N ARG A 177 -4.52 7.20 13.38
CA ARG A 177 -4.33 5.82 13.80
C ARG A 177 -3.06 5.26 13.15
N LYS A 178 -2.37 4.41 13.88
CA LYS A 178 -1.20 3.72 13.38
C LYS A 178 -1.49 2.23 13.36
N VAL A 179 -1.33 1.60 12.19
CA VAL A 179 -1.35 0.14 12.05
C VAL A 179 -0.03 -0.42 12.58
N GLY A 180 1.09 0.18 12.19
CA GLY A 180 2.41 -0.10 12.72
C GLY A 180 2.79 -1.58 12.63
N HIS A 181 3.44 -2.09 13.66
CA HIS A 181 3.93 -3.48 13.68
C HIS A 181 2.83 -4.55 13.64
N THR A 182 1.57 -4.22 13.91
CA THR A 182 0.46 -5.19 13.83
C THR A 182 0.29 -5.73 12.42
N GLN A 183 0.65 -5.00 11.39
CA GLN A 183 0.62 -5.48 10.00
C GLN A 183 1.67 -6.56 9.70
N ARG A 184 2.68 -6.73 10.56
CA ARG A 184 3.73 -7.76 10.45
C ARG A 184 3.63 -8.83 11.52
N GLY A 185 2.65 -8.71 12.42
CA GLY A 185 2.43 -9.64 13.53
C GLY A 185 1.36 -10.67 13.25
N GLY A 186 1.31 -11.68 14.11
CA GLY A 186 0.29 -12.71 14.06
C GLY A 186 0.55 -13.80 13.01
N ARG A 187 -0.45 -14.62 12.79
CA ARG A 187 -0.40 -15.71 11.81
C ARG A 187 -0.59 -15.15 10.39
N PRO A 188 0.33 -15.43 9.46
CA PRO A 188 0.16 -15.02 8.08
C PRO A 188 -1.09 -15.65 7.43
N ILE A 189 -1.69 -14.96 6.47
CA ILE A 189 -2.79 -15.50 5.66
C ILE A 189 -2.34 -16.73 4.86
N LEU A 190 -3.30 -17.50 4.38
CA LEU A 190 -3.03 -18.78 3.69
C LEU A 190 -2.06 -18.62 2.52
N PHE A 191 -2.24 -17.61 1.70
CA PHE A 191 -1.38 -17.30 0.57
C PHE A 191 0.11 -17.19 0.98
N ASP A 192 0.42 -16.39 1.97
CA ASP A 192 1.81 -16.18 2.42
C ASP A 192 2.42 -17.45 3.03
N ARG A 193 1.62 -18.25 3.74
CA ARG A 193 2.08 -19.53 4.30
C ARG A 193 2.37 -20.55 3.21
N PHE A 194 1.47 -20.65 2.23
CA PHE A 194 1.61 -21.59 1.11
C PHE A 194 2.83 -21.24 0.25
N TYR A 195 2.89 -19.99 -0.24
CA TYR A 195 3.99 -19.59 -1.10
C TYR A 195 5.32 -19.43 -0.36
N GLY A 196 5.30 -19.12 0.93
CA GLY A 196 6.50 -19.18 1.76
C GLY A 196 7.12 -20.57 1.79
N ALA A 197 6.30 -21.63 1.93
CA ALA A 197 6.77 -23.01 1.87
C ALA A 197 7.27 -23.38 0.45
N GLN A 198 6.54 -22.99 -0.60
CA GLN A 198 6.94 -23.24 -2.00
C GLN A 198 8.26 -22.56 -2.36
N LEU A 199 8.47 -21.32 -1.92
CA LEU A 199 9.71 -20.59 -2.14
C LEU A 199 10.89 -21.26 -1.41
N GLY A 200 10.65 -21.78 -0.20
CA GLY A 200 11.66 -22.57 0.54
C GLY A 200 12.02 -23.86 -0.18
N ALA A 201 11.02 -24.62 -0.66
CA ALA A 201 11.23 -25.82 -1.45
C ALA A 201 12.04 -25.51 -2.73
N LYS A 202 11.67 -24.44 -3.45
CA LYS A 202 12.41 -24.01 -4.65
C LYS A 202 13.85 -23.62 -4.36
N ALA A 203 14.14 -23.00 -3.21
CA ALA A 203 15.49 -22.68 -2.82
C ALA A 203 16.33 -23.96 -2.63
N VAL A 204 15.76 -25.01 -2.03
CA VAL A 204 16.43 -26.33 -1.90
C VAL A 204 16.67 -26.98 -3.26
N GLU A 205 15.67 -26.96 -4.16
CA GLU A 205 15.83 -27.46 -5.54
C GLU A 205 17.00 -26.77 -6.26
N LEU A 206 17.10 -25.44 -6.16
CA LEU A 206 18.17 -24.65 -6.77
C LEU A 206 19.55 -25.06 -6.23
N LEU A 207 19.65 -25.36 -4.93
CA LEU A 207 20.88 -25.87 -4.32
C LEU A 207 21.26 -27.26 -4.84
N ILE A 208 20.28 -28.16 -4.97
CA ILE A 208 20.49 -29.51 -5.53
C ILE A 208 20.94 -29.42 -6.99
N GLU A 209 20.41 -28.46 -7.75
CA GLU A 209 20.81 -28.17 -9.14
C GLU A 209 22.22 -27.49 -9.22
N GLY A 210 22.89 -27.24 -8.08
CA GLY A 210 24.18 -26.56 -8.03
C GLY A 210 24.14 -25.06 -8.32
N ARG A 211 22.96 -24.44 -8.26
CA ARG A 211 22.75 -23.00 -8.49
C ARG A 211 22.93 -22.19 -7.21
N ASN A 212 24.18 -21.96 -6.83
CA ASN A 212 24.55 -21.37 -5.53
C ASN A 212 24.28 -19.86 -5.42
N ASN A 213 24.10 -19.14 -6.52
CA ASN A 213 23.82 -17.70 -6.52
C ASN A 213 22.43 -17.44 -7.13
N ALA A 214 21.43 -18.07 -6.55
CA ALA A 214 20.06 -17.98 -7.05
C ALA A 214 19.08 -17.52 -5.96
N VAL A 215 18.00 -16.87 -6.38
CA VAL A 215 16.91 -16.41 -5.54
C VAL A 215 15.61 -17.08 -6.01
N SER A 216 14.88 -17.68 -5.09
CA SER A 216 13.51 -18.10 -5.36
C SER A 216 12.59 -16.88 -5.35
N THR A 217 11.76 -16.75 -6.40
CA THR A 217 10.88 -15.60 -6.61
C THR A 217 9.45 -16.05 -6.86
N LEU A 218 8.50 -15.22 -6.47
CA LEU A 218 7.09 -15.41 -6.76
C LEU A 218 6.70 -14.54 -7.95
N GLN A 219 6.25 -15.17 -9.02
CA GLN A 219 5.82 -14.52 -10.26
C GLN A 219 4.32 -14.66 -10.42
N TYR A 220 3.76 -13.86 -11.32
CA TYR A 220 2.36 -13.95 -11.72
C TYR A 220 2.27 -13.91 -13.25
N SER A 221 1.38 -14.71 -13.80
CA SER A 221 0.91 -14.57 -15.19
C SER A 221 -0.60 -14.83 -15.25
N SER A 222 -1.27 -14.19 -16.19
CA SER A 222 -2.71 -14.36 -16.42
C SER A 222 -3.11 -15.81 -16.74
N SER A 223 -2.21 -16.56 -17.39
CA SER A 223 -2.45 -17.94 -17.81
C SER A 223 -2.19 -18.99 -16.73
N LYS A 224 -1.33 -18.71 -15.73
CA LYS A 224 -0.89 -19.69 -14.73
C LYS A 224 -1.18 -19.27 -13.29
N GLY A 225 -1.60 -18.01 -13.07
CA GLY A 225 -1.68 -17.43 -11.74
C GLY A 225 -0.29 -17.24 -11.12
N PHE A 226 -0.23 -17.29 -9.79
CA PHE A 226 1.03 -17.22 -9.05
C PHE A 226 1.85 -18.50 -9.20
N ASN A 227 3.14 -18.35 -9.47
CA ASN A 227 4.05 -19.47 -9.61
C ASN A 227 5.45 -19.13 -9.07
N VAL A 228 6.21 -20.13 -8.69
CA VAL A 228 7.55 -19.98 -8.10
C VAL A 228 8.62 -20.26 -9.15
N ALA A 229 9.60 -19.38 -9.24
CA ALA A 229 10.73 -19.51 -10.17
C ALA A 229 12.07 -19.25 -9.48
N GLY A 230 13.16 -19.68 -10.12
CA GLY A 230 14.52 -19.41 -9.66
C GLY A 230 15.24 -18.44 -10.59
N TYR A 231 15.83 -17.40 -10.03
CA TYR A 231 16.60 -16.37 -10.74
C TYR A 231 18.01 -16.25 -10.23
N ASP A 232 18.94 -15.93 -11.12
CA ASP A 232 20.32 -15.59 -10.75
C ASP A 232 20.31 -14.28 -9.93
N ALA A 233 20.88 -14.31 -8.72
CA ALA A 233 20.93 -13.18 -7.82
C ALA A 233 21.68 -11.97 -8.41
N ASN A 234 22.60 -12.17 -9.35
CA ASN A 234 23.29 -11.08 -10.04
C ASN A 234 22.31 -10.19 -10.84
N ARG A 235 21.16 -10.71 -11.26
CA ARG A 235 20.15 -9.93 -11.98
C ARG A 235 19.42 -8.90 -11.10
N PHE A 236 19.58 -8.98 -9.77
CA PHE A 236 19.06 -7.99 -8.82
C PHE A 236 20.09 -6.93 -8.44
N ARG A 237 21.33 -7.09 -8.91
CA ARG A 237 22.40 -6.13 -8.66
C ARG A 237 22.35 -5.01 -9.70
N ASP A 238 22.67 -3.81 -9.23
CA ASP A 238 22.95 -2.70 -10.12
C ASP A 238 24.33 -2.88 -10.82
N ARG A 239 24.68 -1.91 -11.65
CA ARG A 239 25.97 -1.91 -12.36
C ARG A 239 27.21 -1.86 -11.45
N TRP A 240 27.03 -1.50 -10.19
CA TRP A 240 28.11 -1.49 -9.18
C TRP A 240 28.07 -2.69 -8.25
N GLY A 241 27.16 -3.64 -8.47
CA GLY A 241 27.07 -4.88 -7.70
C GLY A 241 26.20 -4.79 -6.44
N TYR A 242 25.50 -3.67 -6.20
CA TYR A 242 24.64 -3.49 -5.02
C TYR A 242 23.23 -3.98 -5.29
N ILE A 243 22.60 -4.52 -4.25
CA ILE A 243 21.15 -4.85 -4.25
C ILE A 243 20.44 -3.76 -3.45
N HIS A 244 19.47 -3.12 -4.07
CA HIS A 244 18.68 -2.05 -3.45
C HIS A 244 17.33 -2.53 -2.96
N ALA A 245 16.83 -1.89 -1.89
CA ALA A 245 15.45 -2.07 -1.46
C ALA A 245 14.49 -1.69 -2.60
N ARG A 246 13.48 -2.53 -2.83
CA ARG A 246 12.49 -2.31 -3.87
C ARG A 246 11.58 -1.14 -3.48
N ARG A 247 11.59 -0.09 -4.28
CA ARG A 247 10.60 0.98 -4.24
C ARG A 247 9.40 0.63 -5.10
N MET A 248 8.25 1.20 -4.80
CA MET A 248 7.08 1.10 -5.63
C MET A 248 7.38 1.69 -7.01
N TYR A 249 6.89 1.04 -8.07
CA TYR A 249 7.02 1.56 -9.42
C TYR A 249 6.17 2.83 -9.56
N PRO A 250 6.76 4.01 -9.85
CA PRO A 250 6.04 5.28 -9.82
C PRO A 250 4.75 5.31 -10.66
N PRO A 251 4.69 4.70 -11.85
CA PRO A 251 3.46 4.65 -12.64
C PRO A 251 2.29 3.86 -12.02
N PHE A 252 2.49 3.13 -10.92
CA PHE A 252 1.39 2.49 -10.19
C PHE A 252 0.53 3.48 -9.39
N TYR A 253 0.99 4.72 -9.26
CA TYR A 253 0.31 5.73 -8.48
C TYR A 253 -0.06 6.95 -9.34
N ASP A 254 -1.26 7.48 -9.13
CA ASP A 254 -1.71 8.74 -9.70
C ASP A 254 -1.59 9.85 -8.63
N PRO A 255 -0.61 10.74 -8.75
CA PRO A 255 -0.41 11.81 -7.76
C PRO A 255 -1.50 12.88 -7.78
N LYS A 256 -2.23 13.05 -8.89
CA LYS A 256 -3.33 14.01 -8.98
C LYS A 256 -4.56 13.52 -8.24
N LEU A 257 -4.87 12.26 -8.38
CA LEU A 257 -5.99 11.61 -7.68
C LEU A 257 -5.59 11.12 -6.28
N MET A 258 -4.30 11.05 -5.98
CA MET A 258 -3.76 10.47 -4.74
C MET A 258 -4.28 9.04 -4.50
N LYS A 259 -4.23 8.21 -5.55
CA LYS A 259 -4.78 6.85 -5.61
C LYS A 259 -3.92 5.94 -6.49
N PRO A 260 -4.18 4.61 -6.50
CA PRO A 260 -3.60 3.75 -7.52
C PRO A 260 -4.01 4.23 -8.93
N SER A 261 -3.04 4.27 -9.84
CA SER A 261 -3.31 4.45 -11.26
C SER A 261 -3.98 3.19 -11.85
N ARG A 262 -4.45 3.26 -13.10
CA ARG A 262 -4.96 2.07 -13.80
C ARG A 262 -3.96 0.91 -13.78
N LEU A 263 -2.69 1.17 -14.08
CA LEU A 263 -1.63 0.16 -14.02
C LEU A 263 -1.41 -0.35 -12.58
N GLY A 264 -1.54 0.51 -11.57
CA GLY A 264 -1.48 0.12 -10.17
C GLY A 264 -2.64 -0.79 -9.76
N ILE A 265 -3.83 -0.53 -10.26
CA ILE A 265 -5.01 -1.39 -10.06
C ILE A 265 -4.77 -2.76 -10.71
N ASP A 266 -4.29 -2.80 -11.94
CA ASP A 266 -3.99 -4.04 -12.66
C ASP A 266 -2.91 -4.87 -11.92
N TYR A 267 -1.91 -4.21 -11.32
CA TYR A 267 -0.93 -4.87 -10.45
C TYR A 267 -1.55 -5.44 -9.17
N LEU A 268 -2.46 -4.70 -8.54
CA LEU A 268 -3.06 -5.10 -7.27
C LEU A 268 -4.14 -6.18 -7.43
N LEU A 269 -4.78 -6.24 -8.59
CA LEU A 269 -5.93 -7.12 -8.82
C LEU A 269 -5.64 -8.60 -8.48
N PRO A 270 -4.58 -9.24 -8.99
CA PRO A 270 -4.26 -10.62 -8.62
C PRO A 270 -3.99 -10.81 -7.13
N ILE A 271 -3.38 -9.81 -6.48
CA ILE A 271 -3.12 -9.86 -5.04
C ILE A 271 -4.44 -9.82 -4.27
N PHE A 272 -5.39 -9.00 -4.70
CA PHE A 272 -6.69 -8.89 -4.05
C PHE A 272 -7.56 -10.12 -4.29
N THR A 273 -7.56 -10.68 -5.51
CA THR A 273 -8.39 -11.84 -5.85
C THR A 273 -7.84 -13.14 -5.30
N ASP A 274 -6.54 -13.39 -5.47
CA ASP A 274 -5.95 -14.72 -5.27
C ASP A 274 -5.21 -14.86 -3.93
N ALA A 275 -5.02 -13.74 -3.21
CA ALA A 275 -4.32 -13.76 -1.94
C ALA A 275 -5.15 -13.18 -0.78
N VAL A 276 -5.51 -11.90 -0.86
CA VAL A 276 -6.18 -11.21 0.25
C VAL A 276 -7.65 -11.60 0.34
N GLY A 277 -8.32 -11.66 -0.81
CA GLY A 277 -9.75 -11.96 -0.87
C GLY A 277 -10.10 -13.36 -0.37
N ASP A 278 -9.27 -14.34 -0.68
CA ASP A 278 -9.49 -15.73 -0.25
C ASP A 278 -9.42 -15.93 1.27
N ASP A 279 -8.76 -15.01 1.98
CA ASP A 279 -8.67 -15.08 3.45
C ASP A 279 -9.63 -14.09 4.16
N ASP A 280 -10.52 -13.43 3.42
CA ASP A 280 -11.55 -12.55 3.98
C ASP A 280 -12.67 -13.38 4.64
N MET A 281 -12.40 -13.82 5.86
CA MET A 281 -13.32 -14.67 6.64
C MET A 281 -14.67 -14.01 6.90
N GLU A 282 -14.74 -12.68 6.95
CA GLU A 282 -16.01 -11.98 7.13
C GLU A 282 -16.89 -12.12 5.90
N HIS A 283 -16.30 -12.01 4.71
CA HIS A 283 -17.02 -12.23 3.45
C HIS A 283 -17.51 -13.69 3.36
N ILE A 284 -16.64 -14.64 3.64
CA ILE A 284 -17.01 -16.07 3.65
C ILE A 284 -18.14 -16.33 4.64
N ARG A 285 -18.06 -15.79 5.85
CA ARG A 285 -19.09 -15.93 6.86
C ARG A 285 -20.44 -15.35 6.42
N ARG A 286 -20.45 -14.16 5.86
CA ARG A 286 -21.68 -13.53 5.32
C ARG A 286 -22.28 -14.37 4.20
N THR A 287 -21.44 -14.90 3.32
CA THR A 287 -21.88 -15.72 2.19
C THR A 287 -22.44 -17.06 2.64
N LEU A 288 -21.78 -17.75 3.56
CA LEU A 288 -22.18 -19.08 4.00
C LEU A 288 -23.39 -19.08 4.96
N PHE A 289 -23.51 -18.06 5.80
CA PHE A 289 -24.53 -18.03 6.86
C PHE A 289 -25.66 -17.04 6.62
N ALA A 290 -25.71 -16.35 5.47
CA ALA A 290 -26.84 -15.52 5.13
C ALA A 290 -28.09 -16.38 4.88
N PRO A 291 -29.26 -16.02 5.44
CA PRO A 291 -30.51 -16.73 5.17
C PRO A 291 -30.80 -16.78 3.66
N GLY A 292 -31.12 -17.96 3.16
CA GLY A 292 -31.46 -18.18 1.74
C GLY A 292 -30.25 -18.40 0.82
N ASN A 293 -29.02 -18.36 1.29
CA ASN A 293 -27.83 -18.56 0.46
C ASN A 293 -27.77 -19.95 -0.18
N LEU A 294 -28.34 -20.97 0.44
CA LEU A 294 -28.40 -22.31 -0.14
C LEU A 294 -29.26 -22.38 -1.40
N ALA A 295 -30.12 -21.39 -1.64
CA ALA A 295 -30.99 -21.31 -2.80
C ALA A 295 -30.48 -20.32 -3.87
N GLN A 296 -29.37 -19.61 -3.61
CA GLN A 296 -28.82 -18.61 -4.53
C GLN A 296 -27.50 -19.04 -5.12
N PRO A 297 -27.19 -18.60 -6.36
CA PRO A 297 -25.85 -18.82 -6.93
C PRO A 297 -24.77 -18.20 -6.03
N TYR A 298 -23.67 -18.90 -5.86
CA TYR A 298 -22.51 -18.39 -5.16
C TYR A 298 -22.00 -17.10 -5.83
N HIS A 299 -21.93 -16.03 -5.05
CA HIS A 299 -21.28 -14.81 -5.48
C HIS A 299 -19.79 -14.92 -5.21
N SER A 300 -19.02 -14.97 -6.27
CA SER A 300 -17.55 -15.02 -6.17
C SER A 300 -17.02 -13.82 -5.37
N ILE A 301 -16.08 -14.07 -4.50
CA ILE A 301 -15.29 -13.06 -3.79
C ILE A 301 -14.66 -12.05 -4.78
N ASN A 302 -14.32 -12.51 -5.99
CA ASN A 302 -13.81 -11.68 -7.07
C ASN A 302 -14.81 -10.59 -7.51
N THR A 303 -16.12 -10.84 -7.38
CA THR A 303 -17.14 -9.81 -7.65
C THR A 303 -17.07 -8.68 -6.63
N ASP A 304 -16.87 -9.00 -5.35
CA ASP A 304 -16.73 -7.98 -4.30
C ASP A 304 -15.43 -7.19 -4.46
N VAL A 305 -14.33 -7.86 -4.77
CA VAL A 305 -13.05 -7.20 -5.08
C VAL A 305 -13.19 -6.23 -6.25
N ASN A 306 -13.85 -6.64 -7.34
CA ASN A 306 -14.08 -5.77 -8.49
C ASN A 306 -14.93 -4.54 -8.13
N LYS A 307 -15.93 -4.67 -7.26
CA LYS A 307 -16.68 -3.53 -6.73
C LYS A 307 -15.81 -2.57 -5.93
N ARG A 308 -14.89 -3.10 -5.12
CA ARG A 308 -13.94 -2.27 -4.35
C ARG A 308 -12.99 -1.50 -5.27
N ILE A 309 -12.56 -2.12 -6.37
CA ILE A 309 -11.70 -1.45 -7.37
C ILE A 309 -12.47 -0.38 -8.11
N ARG A 310 -13.70 -0.66 -8.57
CA ARG A 310 -14.56 0.36 -9.22
C ARG A 310 -14.79 1.57 -8.34
N TYR A 311 -15.00 1.37 -7.06
CA TYR A 311 -15.13 2.48 -6.12
C TYR A 311 -13.92 3.43 -6.16
N LEU A 312 -12.71 2.91 -6.33
CA LEU A 312 -11.50 3.72 -6.49
C LEU A 312 -11.46 4.46 -7.83
N GLU A 313 -12.01 3.87 -8.88
CA GLU A 313 -12.10 4.47 -10.22
C GLU A 313 -13.15 5.59 -10.27
N GLU A 314 -14.34 5.36 -9.70
CA GLU A 314 -15.48 6.28 -9.74
C GLU A 314 -15.31 7.48 -8.80
N ALA A 315 -14.56 7.34 -7.74
CA ALA A 315 -14.31 8.43 -6.79
C ALA A 315 -13.15 9.38 -7.22
N GLY A 316 -12.62 9.22 -8.42
CA GLY A 316 -11.69 10.12 -9.09
C GLY A 316 -12.43 11.05 -10.01
#